data_8d8fdb0ddb88cfffddb0f39537161330
#
_entry.id   8d8fdb0ddb88cfffddb0f39537161330
#
_cell.length_a   1.000
_cell.length_b   1.000
_cell.length_c   1.000
_cell.angle_alpha   90.00
_cell.angle_beta   90.00
_cell.angle_gamma   90.00
#
_symmetry.space_group_name_H-M   'P 1'
#
loop_
_entity.id
_entity.type
_entity.pdbx_description
1 polymer ?
#
loop_
_entity_poly.entity_id
_entity_poly.type
_entity_poly.pdbx_seq_one_letter_code
_entity_poly.pdbx_strand_id
1 'polypeptide(L)'
;MLDPDHVYLLTDAKQKKRIREILTERGLASYMNDTKWRELCRGLDKVPFRPAYQVKYVHADAPEPVELQYAPTYFGDWASTPESRLGLHIEWVKIAPRYSRYRGRLVTPVIQDCSSELIALLTRLRLPFIEQGGFVVLYGHGSASTSI
;
A
#
# COMPACT_ATOMS: atom_id res chain seq x y z
N MET A 1 9.41 16.17 16.99
CA MET A 1 9.15 15.15 15.97
C MET A 1 9.95 15.48 14.73
N LEU A 2 10.59 14.50 14.12
CA LEU A 2 11.30 14.73 12.87
C LEU A 2 10.32 15.02 11.75
N ASP A 3 10.69 15.98 10.89
CA ASP A 3 10.01 16.23 9.63
C ASP A 3 10.07 14.93 8.80
N PRO A 4 8.97 14.46 8.21
CA PRO A 4 8.97 13.28 7.35
C PRO A 4 10.04 13.35 6.24
N ASP A 5 10.26 14.51 5.65
CA ASP A 5 11.27 14.69 4.60
C ASP A 5 12.69 14.56 5.14
N HIS A 6 12.92 14.85 6.42
CA HIS A 6 14.22 14.74 7.03
C HIS A 6 14.75 13.31 7.04
N VAL A 7 13.85 12.32 7.16
CA VAL A 7 14.24 10.90 7.19
C VAL A 7 14.95 10.51 5.89
N TYR A 8 14.53 11.04 4.76
CA TYR A 8 15.11 10.72 3.45
C TYR A 8 16.47 11.36 3.21
N LEU A 9 16.86 12.32 4.04
CA LEU A 9 18.19 12.92 3.98
C LEU A 9 19.23 12.11 4.75
N LEU A 10 18.80 11.12 5.55
CA LEU A 10 19.69 10.26 6.32
C LEU A 10 20.26 9.16 5.44
N THR A 11 21.40 8.56 5.89
CA THR A 11 21.91 7.35 5.26
C THR A 11 20.89 6.22 5.42
N ASP A 12 20.98 5.21 4.55
CA ASP A 12 20.08 4.06 4.58
C ASP A 12 20.06 3.37 5.95
N ALA A 13 21.22 3.15 6.57
CA ALA A 13 21.32 2.55 7.89
C ALA A 13 20.65 3.40 8.97
N LYS A 14 20.83 4.72 8.90
CA LYS A 14 20.23 5.66 9.86
C LYS A 14 18.70 5.74 9.67
N GLN A 15 18.22 5.69 8.43
CA GLN A 15 16.79 5.63 8.13
C GLN A 15 16.16 4.40 8.76
N LYS A 16 16.73 3.22 8.56
CA LYS A 16 16.26 1.97 9.14
C LYS A 16 16.23 2.04 10.66
N LYS A 17 17.29 2.57 11.25
CA LYS A 17 17.38 2.73 12.71
C LYS A 17 16.24 3.62 13.23
N ARG A 18 16.01 4.76 12.57
CA ARG A 18 14.95 5.69 12.99
C ARG A 18 13.57 5.05 12.85
N ILE A 19 13.32 4.32 11.77
CA ILE A 19 12.05 3.61 11.58
C ILE A 19 11.85 2.59 12.71
N ARG A 20 12.87 1.79 13.05
CA ARG A 20 12.78 0.82 14.14
C ARG A 20 12.50 1.48 15.48
N GLU A 21 13.10 2.65 15.76
CA GLU A 21 12.81 3.41 16.95
C GLU A 21 11.35 3.83 17.02
N ILE A 22 10.79 4.34 15.92
CA ILE A 22 9.39 4.73 15.83
C ILE A 22 8.47 3.52 16.05
N LEU A 23 8.78 2.38 15.45
CA LEU A 23 8.00 1.15 15.61
C LEU A 23 8.01 0.71 17.08
N THR A 24 9.14 0.77 17.74
CA THR A 24 9.27 0.44 19.17
C THR A 24 8.47 1.42 20.03
N GLU A 25 8.62 2.71 19.79
CA GLU A 25 7.90 3.76 20.52
C GLU A 25 6.38 3.59 20.41
N ARG A 26 5.89 3.22 19.22
CA ARG A 26 4.46 3.04 18.96
C ARG A 26 3.96 1.64 19.31
N GLY A 27 4.83 0.72 19.67
CA GLY A 27 4.45 -0.67 20.00
C GLY A 27 3.89 -1.43 18.80
N LEU A 28 4.45 -1.22 17.62
CA LEU A 28 3.99 -1.87 16.39
C LEU A 28 4.78 -3.15 16.10
N ALA A 29 4.06 -4.18 15.64
CA ALA A 29 4.64 -5.44 15.18
C ALA A 29 4.63 -5.47 13.65
N SER A 30 5.61 -6.17 13.06
CA SER A 30 5.72 -6.29 11.60
C SER A 30 5.00 -7.52 11.09
N TYR A 31 4.20 -7.37 10.03
CA TYR A 31 3.45 -8.44 9.37
C TYR A 31 3.97 -8.73 7.96
N MET A 32 4.74 -7.82 7.39
CA MET A 32 5.29 -7.92 6.04
C MET A 32 6.81 -7.76 6.11
N ASN A 33 7.50 -8.26 5.09
CA ASN A 33 8.93 -8.03 4.89
C ASN A 33 9.16 -7.58 3.44
N ASP A 34 10.40 -7.24 3.10
CA ASP A 34 10.73 -6.75 1.75
C ASP A 34 10.36 -7.76 0.67
N THR A 35 10.53 -9.04 0.93
CA THR A 35 10.18 -10.11 -0.01
C THR A 35 8.68 -10.10 -0.32
N LYS A 36 7.84 -9.99 0.71
CA LYS A 36 6.39 -9.95 0.56
C LYS A 36 5.93 -8.70 -0.18
N TRP A 37 6.50 -7.53 0.13
CA TRP A 37 6.20 -6.30 -0.60
C TRP A 37 6.58 -6.41 -2.07
N ARG A 38 7.73 -7.01 -2.34
CA ARG A 38 8.20 -7.23 -3.71
C ARG A 38 7.28 -8.18 -4.48
N GLU A 39 6.82 -9.25 -3.84
CA GLU A 39 5.87 -10.18 -4.45
C GLU A 39 4.54 -9.51 -4.77
N LEU A 40 4.05 -8.66 -3.87
CA LEU A 40 2.83 -7.87 -4.11
C LEU A 40 2.98 -6.99 -5.35
N CYS A 41 4.05 -6.21 -5.40
CA CYS A 41 4.29 -5.29 -6.51
C CYS A 41 4.44 -6.02 -7.83
N ARG A 42 5.21 -7.11 -7.86
CA ARG A 42 5.38 -7.92 -9.07
C ARG A 42 4.09 -8.56 -9.52
N GLY A 43 3.30 -9.07 -8.59
CA GLY A 43 2.01 -9.68 -8.89
C GLY A 43 1.05 -8.68 -9.50
N LEU A 44 0.92 -7.50 -8.91
CA LEU A 44 0.01 -6.47 -9.39
C LEU A 44 0.48 -5.78 -10.67
N ASP A 45 1.79 -5.72 -10.90
CA ASP A 45 2.33 -5.18 -12.15
C ASP A 45 2.00 -6.07 -13.35
N LYS A 46 1.80 -7.36 -13.13
CA LYS A 46 1.54 -8.34 -14.19
C LYS A 46 0.06 -8.52 -14.54
N VAL A 47 -0.85 -8.02 -13.70
CA VAL A 47 -2.28 -8.18 -13.97
C VAL A 47 -2.81 -6.98 -14.75
N PRO A 48 -3.89 -7.17 -15.54
CA PRO A 48 -4.38 -6.09 -16.39
C PRO A 48 -5.17 -5.01 -15.67
N PHE A 49 -5.53 -5.22 -14.41
CA PHE A 49 -6.41 -4.27 -13.71
C PHE A 49 -5.67 -3.20 -12.90
N ARG A 50 -4.42 -3.37 -12.52
CA ARG A 50 -3.54 -2.39 -11.83
C ARG A 50 -4.28 -1.40 -10.91
N PRO A 51 -4.85 -1.87 -9.79
CA PRO A 51 -5.69 -1.02 -8.94
C PRO A 51 -4.88 0.12 -8.32
N ALA A 52 -5.53 1.26 -8.15
CA ALA A 52 -4.95 2.39 -7.43
C ALA A 52 -4.77 2.07 -5.96
N TYR A 53 -3.80 2.68 -5.33
CA TYR A 53 -3.52 2.45 -3.92
C TYR A 53 -3.11 3.73 -3.21
N GLN A 54 -3.19 3.66 -1.88
CA GLN A 54 -2.75 4.69 -0.95
C GLN A 54 -1.73 4.04 -0.03
N VAL A 55 -0.60 4.69 0.20
CA VAL A 55 0.45 4.16 1.07
C VAL A 55 0.70 5.11 2.24
N LYS A 56 0.79 4.57 3.45
CA LYS A 56 1.18 5.31 4.64
C LYS A 56 2.55 4.82 5.09
N TYR A 57 3.50 5.75 5.17
CA TYR A 57 4.83 5.44 5.68
C TYR A 57 4.88 5.64 7.18
N VAL A 58 5.71 4.86 7.87
CA VAL A 58 5.83 4.87 9.34
C VAL A 58 6.19 6.27 9.86
N HIS A 59 7.08 6.97 9.16
CA HIS A 59 7.57 8.29 9.56
C HIS A 59 6.67 9.45 9.13
N ALA A 60 5.64 9.19 8.31
CA ALA A 60 4.77 10.22 7.77
C ALA A 60 3.51 10.38 8.62
N ASP A 61 2.97 11.60 8.68
CA ASP A 61 1.74 11.89 9.42
C ASP A 61 0.49 11.62 8.60
N ALA A 62 0.62 11.58 7.28
CA ALA A 62 -0.50 11.37 6.37
C ALA A 62 -0.14 10.39 5.27
N PRO A 63 -1.13 9.66 4.73
CA PRO A 63 -0.89 8.76 3.60
C PRO A 63 -0.72 9.52 2.28
N GLU A 64 -0.21 8.82 1.26
CA GLU A 64 0.00 9.30 -0.11
C GLU A 64 -0.78 8.41 -1.09
N PRO A 65 -1.72 8.93 -1.87
CA PRO A 65 -2.33 10.25 -1.77
C PRO A 65 -3.07 10.43 -0.44
N VAL A 66 -3.34 11.66 -0.05
CA VAL A 66 -4.03 11.94 1.23
C VAL A 66 -5.41 11.27 1.27
N GLU A 67 -6.10 11.23 0.14
CA GLU A 67 -7.37 10.55 0.00
C GLU A 67 -7.33 9.56 -1.15
N LEU A 68 -7.88 8.37 -0.93
CA LEU A 68 -8.09 7.38 -1.97
C LEU A 68 -9.58 7.31 -2.28
N GLN A 69 -9.95 7.71 -3.50
CA GLN A 69 -11.34 7.69 -3.94
C GLN A 69 -11.86 6.27 -4.01
N TYR A 70 -13.15 6.09 -3.75
CA TYR A 70 -13.80 4.79 -3.86
C TYR A 70 -13.66 4.22 -5.28
N ALA A 71 -13.84 5.05 -6.30
CA ALA A 71 -13.64 4.69 -7.70
C ALA A 71 -12.54 5.58 -8.29
N PRO A 72 -11.26 5.18 -8.16
CA PRO A 72 -10.17 6.01 -8.66
C PRO A 72 -10.20 6.15 -10.18
N THR A 73 -9.75 7.30 -10.66
CA THR A 73 -9.66 7.61 -12.10
C THR A 73 -8.28 7.32 -12.67
N TYR A 74 -7.40 6.74 -11.89
CA TYR A 74 -6.02 6.44 -12.27
C TYR A 74 -5.65 5.02 -11.86
N PHE A 75 -4.61 4.47 -12.49
CA PHE A 75 -4.06 3.16 -12.13
C PHE A 75 -2.88 3.32 -11.17
N GLY A 76 -2.66 2.30 -10.34
CA GLY A 76 -1.51 2.25 -9.46
C GLY A 76 -0.21 1.94 -10.22
N ASP A 77 0.88 2.56 -9.80
CA ASP A 77 2.21 2.25 -10.32
C ASP A 77 2.87 1.17 -9.47
N TRP A 78 2.58 -0.08 -9.79
CA TRP A 78 3.11 -1.23 -9.07
C TRP A 78 4.50 -1.65 -9.51
N ALA A 79 5.02 -1.03 -10.56
CA ALA A 79 6.38 -1.32 -11.04
C ALA A 79 7.45 -0.70 -10.14
N SER A 80 7.16 0.44 -9.52
CA SER A 80 8.14 1.16 -8.70
C SER A 80 7.70 1.41 -7.27
N THR A 81 6.43 1.68 -7.01
CA THR A 81 5.91 1.94 -5.67
C THR A 81 4.82 0.93 -5.30
N PRO A 82 4.69 0.54 -4.02
CA PRO A 82 5.40 1.07 -2.84
C PRO A 82 6.80 0.50 -2.63
N GLU A 83 7.27 -0.45 -3.45
CA GLU A 83 8.55 -1.13 -3.26
C GLU A 83 9.77 -0.22 -3.44
N SER A 84 9.65 0.88 -4.20
CA SER A 84 10.77 1.78 -4.46
C SER A 84 11.41 2.35 -3.18
N ARG A 85 10.69 2.34 -2.09
CA ARG A 85 11.23 2.60 -0.77
C ARG A 85 11.41 1.27 -0.05
N LEU A 86 12.27 1.23 0.96
CA LEU A 86 12.45 0.01 1.74
C LEU A 86 11.12 -0.38 2.39
N GLY A 87 10.77 -1.66 2.29
CA GLY A 87 9.50 -2.18 2.81
C GLY A 87 9.30 -1.89 4.29
N LEU A 88 10.38 -1.81 5.07
CA LEU A 88 10.35 -1.44 6.48
C LEU A 88 9.68 -0.08 6.72
N HIS A 89 9.75 0.84 5.75
CA HIS A 89 9.16 2.18 5.86
C HIS A 89 7.63 2.18 5.72
N ILE A 90 7.04 1.12 5.20
CA ILE A 90 5.62 1.08 4.87
C ILE A 90 4.82 0.63 6.08
N GLU A 91 3.98 1.50 6.61
CA GLU A 91 3.07 1.13 7.69
C GLU A 91 1.90 0.32 7.15
N TRP A 92 1.23 0.80 6.12
CA TRP A 92 0.15 0.08 5.45
C TRP A 92 -0.05 0.55 4.02
N VAL A 93 -0.67 -0.31 3.22
CA VAL A 93 -1.13 0.01 1.86
C VAL A 93 -2.61 -0.31 1.77
N LYS A 94 -3.39 0.65 1.28
CA LYS A 94 -4.83 0.49 1.04
C LYS A 94 -5.05 0.46 -0.47
N ILE A 95 -5.72 -0.56 -0.95
CA ILE A 95 -5.95 -0.79 -2.38
C ILE A 95 -7.44 -0.64 -2.67
N ALA A 96 -7.78 0.11 -3.71
CA ALA A 96 -9.13 0.18 -4.23
C ALA A 96 -9.34 -1.03 -5.16
N PRO A 97 -10.20 -2.01 -4.82
CA PRO A 97 -10.37 -3.21 -5.65
C PRO A 97 -11.29 -2.96 -6.85
N ARG A 98 -11.17 -1.80 -7.48
CA ARG A 98 -11.94 -1.37 -8.64
C ARG A 98 -11.22 -0.26 -9.38
N TYR A 99 -11.58 -0.06 -10.64
CA TYR A 99 -11.01 1.03 -11.42
C TYR A 99 -12.06 1.57 -12.39
N SER A 100 -11.88 2.83 -12.81
CA SER A 100 -12.73 3.48 -13.81
C SER A 100 -12.23 3.12 -15.19
N ARG A 101 -13.06 2.45 -15.98
CA ARG A 101 -12.74 2.09 -17.37
C ARG A 101 -13.30 3.15 -18.31
N TYR A 102 -12.42 3.81 -19.05
CA TYR A 102 -12.79 4.78 -20.05
C TYR A 102 -13.41 4.09 -21.26
N ARG A 103 -14.57 4.56 -21.74
CA ARG A 103 -15.29 3.98 -22.86
C ARG A 103 -15.42 4.89 -24.06
N GLY A 104 -15.07 6.18 -23.92
CA GLY A 104 -15.21 7.16 -24.98
C GLY A 104 -15.32 8.57 -24.43
N ARG A 105 -15.12 9.54 -25.28
CA ARG A 105 -14.95 10.94 -24.88
C ARG A 105 -16.16 11.56 -24.18
N LEU A 106 -17.37 11.17 -24.60
CA LEU A 106 -18.62 11.75 -24.08
C LEU A 106 -19.44 10.70 -23.31
N VAL A 107 -18.82 9.58 -22.95
CA VAL A 107 -19.50 8.48 -22.26
C VAL A 107 -18.99 8.41 -20.84
N THR A 108 -19.91 8.29 -19.87
CA THR A 108 -19.53 8.09 -18.46
C THR A 108 -18.68 6.84 -18.33
N PRO A 109 -17.51 6.91 -17.67
CA PRO A 109 -16.68 5.73 -17.43
C PRO A 109 -17.44 4.66 -16.65
N VAL A 110 -17.15 3.40 -16.95
CA VAL A 110 -17.67 2.27 -16.19
C VAL A 110 -16.71 1.96 -15.05
N ILE A 111 -17.27 1.72 -13.87
CA ILE A 111 -16.50 1.25 -12.72
C ILE A 111 -16.38 -0.26 -12.84
N GLN A 112 -15.16 -0.75 -13.01
CA GLN A 112 -14.86 -2.17 -13.13
C GLN A 112 -14.40 -2.70 -11.77
N ASP A 113 -15.14 -3.66 -11.22
CA ASP A 113 -14.77 -4.35 -9.98
C ASP A 113 -13.71 -5.39 -10.27
N CYS A 114 -12.64 -5.43 -9.49
CA CYS A 114 -11.59 -6.44 -9.55
C CYS A 114 -11.29 -7.05 -8.17
N SER A 115 -12.25 -6.97 -7.25
CA SER A 115 -12.04 -7.47 -5.88
C SER A 115 -11.78 -8.97 -5.84
N SER A 116 -12.51 -9.78 -6.61
CA SER A 116 -12.30 -11.23 -6.63
C SER A 116 -10.90 -11.60 -7.13
N GLU A 117 -10.45 -10.94 -8.19
CA GLU A 117 -9.13 -11.17 -8.78
C GLU A 117 -8.02 -10.70 -7.84
N LEU A 118 -8.21 -9.57 -7.19
CA LEU A 118 -7.25 -9.05 -6.22
C LEU A 118 -7.13 -9.97 -5.02
N ILE A 119 -8.25 -10.37 -4.43
CA ILE A 119 -8.26 -11.27 -3.26
C ILE A 119 -7.65 -12.62 -3.63
N ALA A 120 -7.94 -13.16 -4.81
CA ALA A 120 -7.34 -14.40 -5.27
C ALA A 120 -5.82 -14.28 -5.39
N LEU A 121 -5.33 -13.17 -5.93
CA LEU A 121 -3.89 -12.90 -6.03
C LEU A 121 -3.23 -12.85 -4.65
N LEU A 122 -3.79 -12.06 -3.73
CA LEU A 122 -3.24 -11.91 -2.38
C LEU A 122 -3.24 -13.24 -1.61
N THR A 123 -4.28 -14.03 -1.78
CA THR A 123 -4.40 -15.36 -1.16
C THR A 123 -3.34 -16.31 -1.74
N ARG A 124 -3.16 -16.29 -3.06
CA ARG A 124 -2.13 -17.13 -3.71
C ARG A 124 -0.73 -16.76 -3.24
N LEU A 125 -0.45 -15.49 -3.06
CA LEU A 125 0.84 -15.00 -2.58
C LEU A 125 1.00 -15.14 -1.07
N ARG A 126 -0.06 -15.56 -0.36
CA ARG A 126 -0.08 -15.73 1.11
C ARG A 126 0.25 -14.43 1.83
N LEU A 127 -0.27 -13.33 1.33
CA LEU A 127 -0.07 -12.02 1.96
C LEU A 127 -1.20 -11.74 2.96
N PRO A 128 -0.89 -11.18 4.14
CA PRO A 128 -1.93 -10.81 5.11
C PRO A 128 -2.67 -9.58 4.63
N PHE A 129 -3.99 -9.67 4.56
CA PHE A 129 -4.84 -8.53 4.19
C PHE A 129 -6.15 -8.55 4.94
N ILE A 130 -6.78 -7.39 5.02
CA ILE A 130 -8.16 -7.26 5.54
C ILE A 130 -8.99 -6.46 4.53
N GLU A 131 -10.29 -6.68 4.56
CA GLU A 131 -11.23 -5.85 3.80
C GLU A 131 -11.86 -4.85 4.76
N GLN A 132 -11.79 -3.58 4.42
CA GLN A 132 -12.26 -2.52 5.30
C GLN A 132 -12.84 -1.37 4.50
N GLY A 133 -14.12 -1.08 4.72
CA GLY A 133 -14.78 0.07 4.08
C GLY A 133 -14.82 0.02 2.55
N GLY A 134 -14.83 -1.17 1.97
CA GLY A 134 -14.81 -1.34 0.52
C GLY A 134 -13.41 -1.30 -0.07
N PHE A 135 -12.38 -1.32 0.75
CA PHE A 135 -10.98 -1.35 0.34
C PHE A 135 -10.30 -2.60 0.87
N VAL A 136 -9.15 -2.93 0.30
CA VAL A 136 -8.28 -4.00 0.78
C VAL A 136 -7.05 -3.35 1.40
N VAL A 137 -6.72 -3.72 2.64
CA VAL A 137 -5.61 -3.13 3.38
C VAL A 137 -4.59 -4.20 3.75
N LEU A 138 -3.32 -3.91 3.45
CA LEU A 138 -2.20 -4.72 3.90
C LEU A 138 -1.38 -3.90 4.89
N TYR A 139 -1.23 -4.41 6.12
CA TYR A 139 -0.41 -3.76 7.13
C TYR A 139 1.02 -4.28 7.05
N GLY A 140 1.98 -3.37 6.84
CA GLY A 140 3.39 -3.69 7.02
C GLY A 140 3.70 -3.81 8.51
N HIS A 141 3.12 -2.90 9.29
CA HIS A 141 3.25 -2.88 10.74
C HIS A 141 1.89 -2.51 11.35
N GLY A 142 1.57 -3.10 12.49
CA GLY A 142 0.32 -2.82 13.15
C GLY A 142 0.38 -3.12 14.64
N SER A 143 -0.58 -2.57 15.37
CA SER A 143 -0.72 -2.82 16.81
C SER A 143 -1.44 -4.14 17.06
N ALA A 144 -1.48 -4.57 18.33
CA ALA A 144 -2.22 -5.76 18.72
C ALA A 144 -3.72 -5.67 18.41
N SER A 145 -4.25 -4.45 18.24
CA SER A 145 -5.64 -4.22 17.84
C SER A 145 -5.86 -4.30 16.32
N THR A 146 -4.79 -4.39 15.52
CA THR A 146 -4.90 -4.57 14.07
C THR A 146 -5.33 -5.99 13.77
N SER A 147 -6.48 -6.14 13.13
CA SER A 147 -7.06 -7.45 12.80
C SER A 147 -6.62 -7.87 11.40
N ILE A 148 -5.94 -8.98 11.30
CA ILE A 148 -5.46 -9.53 10.03
C ILE A 148 -5.86 -10.99 9.93
#